data_fd6ecbee320097cc7ac769d67bc8bd03
#
_entry.id   fd6ecbee320097cc7ac769d67bc8bd03
#
_cell.length_a   1.000
_cell.length_b   1.000
_cell.length_c   1.000
_cell.angle_alpha   90.00
_cell.angle_beta   90.00
_cell.angle_gamma   90.00
#
_symmetry.space_group_name_H-M   'P 1'
#
loop_
_entity.id
_entity.type
_entity.pdbx_description
1 polymer ?
#
loop_
_entity_poly.entity_id
_entity_poly.type
_entity_poly.pdbx_seq_one_letter_code
_entity_poly.pdbx_strand_id
1 'polypeptide(L)'
;MQEQAEHGNRGGARIVTVIGGSGFLGRRIVNRLLERNYSVRAVSRHPERVRRHFSSQLTAPEAIKADVLDAAQVSAAIAGSHAVVNAVSLYVEHGEQTFERVHVKGAADLASASLQSGVRQFVQISGIGSDSRSTSPYIKARGRGEEVVRKAFSGAFVVRPAVMTGPDDAFLTTLVRLVRLLPVYPLFGDGSTRLQPVYVEDVAEGVARLIDGGSDRDSHTFEFGGPRIFTYRELLQEIARQVDTSVRLVPMPFAVWKALAAAAEILPGAPLTRNQVELMREDNVTRTGMQGLGELDIKPMDIDQVIRMIERQK
;
A
#
# COMPACT_ATOMS: atom_id res chain seq x y z
N MET A 1 -39.47 40.46 -1.18
CA MET A 1 -38.40 41.08 -0.39
C MET A 1 -37.87 39.99 0.56
N GLN A 2 -36.88 39.35 0.05
CA GLN A 2 -35.51 39.32 0.55
C GLN A 2 -35.35 38.64 1.91
N GLU A 3 -34.86 37.38 1.84
CA GLU A 3 -33.58 37.11 2.50
C GLU A 3 -33.01 35.77 1.97
N GLN A 4 -32.20 35.90 0.93
CA GLN A 4 -31.27 34.86 0.55
C GLN A 4 -30.07 35.05 1.50
N ALA A 5 -30.02 34.24 2.55
CA ALA A 5 -28.86 34.21 3.42
C ALA A 5 -27.77 33.37 2.79
N GLU A 6 -26.73 34.05 2.40
CA GLU A 6 -25.40 33.60 2.00
C GLU A 6 -24.86 32.55 2.98
N HIS A 7 -24.72 31.31 2.57
CA HIS A 7 -23.84 30.33 3.20
C HIS A 7 -22.56 30.23 2.37
N GLY A 8 -21.83 31.34 2.29
CA GLY A 8 -20.43 31.37 1.91
C GLY A 8 -19.57 30.84 3.05
N ASN A 9 -19.51 29.52 3.24
CA ASN A 9 -18.53 28.91 4.15
C ASN A 9 -17.13 29.02 3.51
N ARG A 10 -16.39 30.06 3.86
CA ARG A 10 -14.93 30.14 3.65
C ARG A 10 -14.25 29.19 4.66
N GLY A 11 -14.54 27.91 4.57
CA GLY A 11 -13.77 26.88 5.27
C GLY A 11 -12.41 26.76 4.59
N GLY A 12 -11.34 27.07 5.31
CA GLY A 12 -9.99 26.78 4.83
C GLY A 12 -9.88 25.33 4.35
N ALA A 13 -9.11 25.07 3.30
CA ALA A 13 -8.95 23.76 2.71
C ALA A 13 -8.58 22.73 3.81
N ARG A 14 -9.33 21.63 3.92
CA ARG A 14 -9.09 20.59 4.92
C ARG A 14 -7.72 19.98 4.70
N ILE A 15 -6.92 19.91 5.76
CA ILE A 15 -5.55 19.36 5.70
C ILE A 15 -5.63 17.85 5.85
N VAL A 16 -5.00 17.11 4.92
CA VAL A 16 -4.79 15.66 5.05
C VAL A 16 -3.30 15.38 5.12
N THR A 17 -2.87 14.68 6.17
CA THR A 17 -1.47 14.28 6.34
C THR A 17 -1.29 12.82 5.93
N VAL A 18 -0.37 12.58 4.98
CA VAL A 18 -0.02 11.24 4.49
C VAL A 18 1.37 10.87 5.00
N ILE A 19 1.44 10.00 6.00
CA ILE A 19 2.69 9.44 6.52
C ILE A 19 3.16 8.36 5.55
N GLY A 20 4.41 8.45 5.06
CA GLY A 20 4.91 7.65 3.95
C GLY A 20 4.57 8.23 2.56
N GLY A 21 4.31 9.54 2.49
CA GLY A 21 3.88 10.25 1.27
C GLY A 21 4.86 10.22 0.09
N SER A 22 6.12 9.79 0.28
CA SER A 22 7.09 9.56 -0.80
C SER A 22 7.08 8.12 -1.34
N GLY A 23 6.34 7.20 -0.70
CA GLY A 23 6.30 5.79 -1.04
C GLY A 23 5.47 5.48 -2.29
N PHE A 24 5.51 4.22 -2.73
CA PHE A 24 4.81 3.75 -3.93
C PHE A 24 3.30 4.05 -3.91
N LEU A 25 2.59 3.69 -2.84
CA LEU A 25 1.18 4.03 -2.66
C LEU A 25 1.01 5.48 -2.17
N GLY A 26 1.83 5.90 -1.19
CA GLY A 26 1.65 7.19 -0.53
C GLY A 26 1.64 8.39 -1.47
N ARG A 27 2.55 8.44 -2.47
CA ARG A 27 2.58 9.54 -3.44
C ARG A 27 1.33 9.60 -4.33
N ARG A 28 0.70 8.44 -4.60
CA ARG A 28 -0.54 8.36 -5.38
C ARG A 28 -1.75 8.82 -4.57
N ILE A 29 -1.78 8.45 -3.28
CA ILE A 29 -2.78 9.00 -2.34
C ILE A 29 -2.66 10.52 -2.27
N VAL A 30 -1.43 11.04 -2.16
CA VAL A 30 -1.17 12.50 -2.19
C VAL A 30 -1.75 13.13 -3.46
N ASN A 31 -1.49 12.55 -4.65
CA ASN A 31 -2.04 13.04 -5.91
C ASN A 31 -3.57 13.08 -5.88
N ARG A 32 -4.23 11.97 -5.50
CA ARG A 32 -5.69 11.90 -5.46
C ARG A 32 -6.33 12.91 -4.52
N LEU A 33 -5.66 13.20 -3.40
CA LEU A 33 -6.12 14.20 -2.45
C LEU A 33 -5.93 15.64 -2.96
N LEU A 34 -4.82 15.94 -3.65
CA LEU A 34 -4.60 17.22 -4.30
C LEU A 34 -5.63 17.48 -5.39
N GLU A 35 -5.96 16.48 -6.24
CA GLU A 35 -7.01 16.53 -7.24
C GLU A 35 -8.40 16.83 -6.65
N ARG A 36 -8.61 16.54 -5.37
CA ARG A 36 -9.84 16.82 -4.60
C ARG A 36 -9.78 18.11 -3.78
N ASN A 37 -8.81 18.97 -4.07
CA ASN A 37 -8.62 20.27 -3.42
C ASN A 37 -8.38 20.18 -1.90
N TYR A 38 -7.82 19.06 -1.40
CA TYR A 38 -7.27 19.02 -0.06
C TYR A 38 -5.92 19.74 0.00
N SER A 39 -5.64 20.40 1.13
CA SER A 39 -4.27 20.75 1.48
C SER A 39 -3.55 19.50 1.98
N VAL A 40 -2.48 19.08 1.32
CA VAL A 40 -1.83 17.81 1.62
C VAL A 40 -0.44 18.02 2.22
N ARG A 41 -0.19 17.38 3.35
CA ARG A 41 1.14 17.21 3.94
C ARG A 41 1.66 15.81 3.60
N ALA A 42 2.73 15.74 2.82
CA ALA A 42 3.40 14.50 2.47
C ALA A 42 4.60 14.28 3.38
N VAL A 43 4.46 13.39 4.35
CA VAL A 43 5.46 13.15 5.39
C VAL A 43 6.37 12.00 5.00
N SER A 44 7.67 12.21 5.08
CA SER A 44 8.70 11.22 4.74
C SER A 44 9.99 11.48 5.51
N ARG A 45 10.77 10.43 5.77
CA ARG A 45 12.17 10.58 6.23
C ARG A 45 13.04 11.31 5.20
N HIS A 46 12.62 11.27 3.93
CA HIS A 46 13.30 11.83 2.77
C HIS A 46 12.39 12.82 2.02
N PRO A 47 12.13 14.02 2.56
CA PRO A 47 11.22 15.00 1.96
C PRO A 47 11.69 15.50 0.58
N GLU A 48 12.99 15.41 0.28
CA GLU A 48 13.54 15.72 -1.05
C GLU A 48 12.97 14.82 -2.14
N ARG A 49 12.59 13.57 -1.83
CA ARG A 49 11.91 12.66 -2.78
C ARG A 49 10.49 13.14 -3.08
N VAL A 50 9.78 13.66 -2.07
CA VAL A 50 8.46 14.28 -2.26
C VAL A 50 8.60 15.48 -3.19
N ARG A 51 9.48 16.44 -2.88
CA ARG A 51 9.69 17.64 -3.70
C ARG A 51 10.03 17.30 -5.15
N ARG A 52 10.92 16.32 -5.36
CA ARG A 52 11.30 15.86 -6.71
C ARG A 52 10.11 15.29 -7.48
N HIS A 53 9.30 14.47 -6.81
CA HIS A 53 8.16 13.79 -7.44
C HIS A 53 7.08 14.77 -7.88
N PHE A 54 6.86 15.84 -7.12
CA PHE A 54 5.81 16.84 -7.35
C PHE A 54 6.33 18.14 -7.97
N SER A 55 7.59 18.20 -8.41
CA SER A 55 8.25 19.43 -8.90
C SER A 55 7.63 20.05 -10.16
N SER A 56 6.96 19.25 -10.97
CA SER A 56 6.31 19.71 -12.21
C SER A 56 4.82 20.00 -12.07
N GLN A 57 4.24 19.82 -10.88
CA GLN A 57 2.81 20.02 -10.65
C GLN A 57 2.50 21.44 -10.22
N LEU A 58 1.37 21.98 -10.71
CA LEU A 58 0.88 23.32 -10.32
C LEU A 58 0.50 23.37 -8.84
N THR A 59 -0.03 22.28 -8.30
CA THR A 59 -0.34 22.14 -6.88
C THR A 59 0.55 21.05 -6.29
N ALA A 60 1.43 21.43 -5.37
CA ALA A 60 2.35 20.52 -4.70
C ALA A 60 1.97 20.35 -3.22
N PRO A 61 2.19 19.16 -2.62
CA PRO A 61 2.01 18.96 -1.20
C PRO A 61 3.09 19.67 -0.38
N GLU A 62 2.80 20.00 0.87
CA GLU A 62 3.81 20.36 1.85
C GLU A 62 4.67 19.14 2.18
N ALA A 63 5.96 19.18 1.85
CA ALA A 63 6.90 18.09 2.12
C ALA A 63 7.50 18.24 3.52
N ILE A 64 7.12 17.35 4.44
CA ILE A 64 7.54 17.37 5.84
C ILE A 64 8.51 16.21 6.11
N LYS A 65 9.60 16.52 6.86
CA LYS A 65 10.52 15.50 7.37
C LYS A 65 10.00 14.96 8.71
N ALA A 66 9.67 13.66 8.76
CA ALA A 66 9.45 12.97 10.02
C ALA A 66 9.71 11.46 9.87
N ASP A 67 10.14 10.85 10.99
CA ASP A 67 10.18 9.39 11.16
C ASP A 67 8.95 8.98 11.98
N VAL A 68 8.23 7.94 11.53
CA VAL A 68 7.08 7.38 12.24
C VAL A 68 7.43 6.85 13.64
N LEU A 69 8.71 6.58 13.89
CA LEU A 69 9.25 6.15 15.19
C LEU A 69 9.59 7.30 16.13
N ASP A 70 9.48 8.56 15.70
CA ASP A 70 9.71 9.76 16.50
C ASP A 70 8.37 10.43 16.81
N ALA A 71 7.89 10.25 18.05
CA ALA A 71 6.59 10.77 18.48
C ALA A 71 6.46 12.29 18.39
N ALA A 72 7.56 13.04 18.65
CA ALA A 72 7.53 14.49 18.57
C ALA A 72 7.40 14.99 17.13
N GLN A 73 8.16 14.40 16.20
CA GLN A 73 8.07 14.70 14.77
C GLN A 73 6.69 14.33 14.21
N VAL A 74 6.14 13.17 14.62
CA VAL A 74 4.81 12.73 14.24
C VAL A 74 3.74 13.73 14.70
N SER A 75 3.74 14.10 15.99
CA SER A 75 2.77 15.04 16.55
C SER A 75 2.82 16.40 15.85
N ALA A 76 4.01 16.92 15.57
CA ALA A 76 4.17 18.17 14.82
C ALA A 76 3.63 18.07 13.38
N ALA A 77 3.88 16.95 12.69
CA ALA A 77 3.45 16.75 11.30
C ALA A 77 1.93 16.66 11.14
N ILE A 78 1.22 16.09 12.13
CA ILE A 78 -0.24 15.89 12.07
C ILE A 78 -1.04 17.04 12.70
N ALA A 79 -0.40 18.00 13.35
CA ALA A 79 -1.08 19.11 14.01
C ALA A 79 -2.06 19.84 13.08
N GLY A 80 -3.32 19.99 13.49
CA GLY A 80 -4.38 20.63 12.71
C GLY A 80 -4.86 19.84 11.49
N SER A 81 -4.49 18.58 11.35
CA SER A 81 -4.98 17.73 10.26
C SER A 81 -6.44 17.33 10.48
N HIS A 82 -7.23 17.39 9.40
CA HIS A 82 -8.58 16.85 9.36
C HIS A 82 -8.55 15.32 9.29
N ALA A 83 -7.65 14.78 8.47
CA ALA A 83 -7.47 13.34 8.31
C ALA A 83 -5.98 12.96 8.27
N VAL A 84 -5.68 11.72 8.68
CA VAL A 84 -4.34 11.15 8.64
C VAL A 84 -4.38 9.80 7.94
N VAL A 85 -3.45 9.59 7.00
CA VAL A 85 -3.24 8.30 6.33
C VAL A 85 -1.88 7.75 6.72
N ASN A 86 -1.84 6.56 7.31
CA ASN A 86 -0.60 5.83 7.54
C ASN A 86 -0.33 4.88 6.38
N ALA A 87 0.53 5.29 5.46
CA ALA A 87 0.97 4.50 4.31
C ALA A 87 2.42 3.99 4.47
N VAL A 88 2.94 3.97 5.70
CA VAL A 88 4.27 3.42 5.98
C VAL A 88 4.22 1.90 5.94
N SER A 89 5.16 1.30 5.23
CA SER A 89 5.37 -0.15 5.21
C SER A 89 6.86 -0.47 5.23
N LEU A 90 7.21 -1.56 5.93
CA LEU A 90 8.54 -2.14 6.00
C LEU A 90 8.44 -3.59 5.54
N TYR A 91 9.23 -3.98 4.54
CA TYR A 91 9.26 -5.36 4.02
C TYR A 91 10.49 -6.13 4.46
N VAL A 92 11.57 -5.43 4.83
CA VAL A 92 12.83 -6.00 5.29
C VAL A 92 13.29 -5.21 6.51
N GLU A 93 13.60 -5.90 7.59
CA GLU A 93 14.13 -5.28 8.81
C GLU A 93 15.57 -4.84 8.61
N HIS A 94 15.91 -3.67 9.14
CA HIS A 94 17.27 -3.16 9.11
C HIS A 94 17.55 -2.26 10.32
N GLY A 95 18.51 -2.65 11.14
CA GLY A 95 18.86 -1.94 12.37
C GLY A 95 17.65 -1.76 13.29
N GLU A 96 17.36 -0.51 13.63
CA GLU A 96 16.21 -0.17 14.47
C GLU A 96 14.85 -0.22 13.76
N GLN A 97 14.84 -0.34 12.45
CA GLN A 97 13.63 -0.49 11.64
C GLN A 97 13.21 -1.96 11.66
N THR A 98 12.41 -2.35 12.66
CA THR A 98 11.84 -3.69 12.78
C THR A 98 10.36 -3.69 12.48
N PHE A 99 9.79 -4.85 12.12
CA PHE A 99 8.35 -4.99 11.88
C PHE A 99 7.55 -4.57 13.10
N GLU A 100 7.98 -4.95 14.29
CA GLU A 100 7.33 -4.59 15.54
C GLU A 100 7.35 -3.07 15.79
N ARG A 101 8.51 -2.42 15.58
CA ARG A 101 8.62 -0.98 15.81
C ARG A 101 7.79 -0.18 14.81
N VAL A 102 7.83 -0.54 13.52
CA VAL A 102 7.18 0.23 12.45
C VAL A 102 5.69 -0.07 12.38
N HIS A 103 5.30 -1.36 12.31
CA HIS A 103 3.91 -1.75 12.08
C HIS A 103 3.07 -1.77 13.34
N VAL A 104 3.66 -1.96 14.52
CA VAL A 104 2.90 -2.01 15.78
C VAL A 104 3.07 -0.73 16.56
N LYS A 105 4.29 -0.45 17.07
CA LYS A 105 4.52 0.71 17.93
C LYS A 105 4.28 2.03 17.19
N GLY A 106 4.91 2.25 16.05
CA GLY A 106 4.76 3.49 15.27
C GLY A 106 3.32 3.72 14.82
N ALA A 107 2.60 2.67 14.44
CA ALA A 107 1.18 2.76 14.09
C ALA A 107 0.30 3.12 15.30
N ALA A 108 0.55 2.53 16.47
CA ALA A 108 -0.16 2.85 17.71
C ALA A 108 0.08 4.29 18.16
N ASP A 109 1.34 4.71 18.15
CA ASP A 109 1.75 6.08 18.57
C ASP A 109 1.10 7.11 17.61
N LEU A 110 1.14 6.88 16.30
CA LEU A 110 0.51 7.75 15.31
C LEU A 110 -1.01 7.82 15.48
N ALA A 111 -1.69 6.69 15.68
CA ALA A 111 -3.14 6.66 15.88
C ALA A 111 -3.54 7.39 17.18
N SER A 112 -2.81 7.16 18.26
CA SER A 112 -3.04 7.84 19.56
C SER A 112 -2.81 9.36 19.45
N ALA A 113 -1.71 9.78 18.82
CA ALA A 113 -1.42 11.19 18.59
C ALA A 113 -2.49 11.85 17.71
N SER A 114 -2.99 11.13 16.69
CA SER A 114 -4.06 11.62 15.80
C SER A 114 -5.36 11.86 16.58
N LEU A 115 -5.76 10.93 17.46
CA LEU A 115 -6.94 11.11 18.30
C LEU A 115 -6.77 12.31 19.25
N GLN A 116 -5.62 12.44 19.92
CA GLN A 116 -5.32 13.53 20.84
C GLN A 116 -5.27 14.90 20.15
N SER A 117 -4.87 14.94 18.87
CA SER A 117 -4.83 16.15 18.05
C SER A 117 -6.17 16.52 17.41
N GLY A 118 -7.26 15.78 17.72
CA GLY A 118 -8.58 16.04 17.17
C GLY A 118 -8.75 15.68 15.69
N VAL A 119 -7.91 14.82 15.16
CA VAL A 119 -8.06 14.26 13.81
C VAL A 119 -9.40 13.51 13.73
N ARG A 120 -10.18 13.79 12.69
CA ARG A 120 -11.53 13.21 12.52
C ARG A 120 -11.52 11.85 11.85
N GLN A 121 -10.55 11.60 10.98
CA GLN A 121 -10.46 10.37 10.21
C GLN A 121 -9.03 9.84 10.20
N PHE A 122 -8.90 8.54 10.41
CA PHE A 122 -7.62 7.85 10.36
C PHE A 122 -7.71 6.65 9.39
N VAL A 123 -6.80 6.55 8.44
CA VAL A 123 -6.71 5.44 7.52
C VAL A 123 -5.38 4.71 7.71
N GLN A 124 -5.46 3.44 8.10
CA GLN A 124 -4.32 2.53 8.21
C GLN A 124 -4.19 1.68 6.96
N ILE A 125 -3.09 1.81 6.23
CA ILE A 125 -2.78 0.87 5.16
C ILE A 125 -2.16 -0.38 5.76
N SER A 126 -2.81 -1.50 5.53
CA SER A 126 -2.40 -2.84 5.91
C SER A 126 -2.17 -3.70 4.66
N GLY A 127 -2.49 -4.97 4.66
CA GLY A 127 -2.43 -5.86 3.50
C GLY A 127 -3.28 -7.11 3.72
N ILE A 128 -3.72 -7.71 2.63
CA ILE A 128 -4.43 -8.99 2.68
C ILE A 128 -3.59 -10.02 3.42
N GLY A 129 -4.25 -10.88 4.19
CA GLY A 129 -3.61 -11.92 5.01
C GLY A 129 -3.04 -11.45 6.34
N SER A 130 -3.15 -10.15 6.72
CA SER A 130 -2.69 -9.67 8.04
C SER A 130 -3.41 -10.41 9.17
N ASP A 131 -2.64 -11.11 10.02
CA ASP A 131 -3.13 -11.91 11.14
C ASP A 131 -2.15 -11.82 12.31
N SER A 132 -2.62 -11.36 13.47
CA SER A 132 -1.82 -11.23 14.70
C SER A 132 -1.34 -12.57 15.26
N ARG A 133 -1.91 -13.69 14.83
CA ARG A 133 -1.55 -15.06 15.23
C ARG A 133 -0.63 -15.75 14.23
N SER A 134 -0.29 -15.12 13.11
CA SER A 134 0.57 -15.70 12.08
C SER A 134 1.95 -16.07 12.63
N THR A 135 2.53 -17.13 12.09
CA THR A 135 3.93 -17.52 12.34
C THR A 135 4.94 -16.64 11.59
N SER A 136 4.51 -15.95 10.52
CA SER A 136 5.33 -14.96 9.82
C SER A 136 5.45 -13.69 10.64
N PRO A 137 6.66 -13.25 11.02
CA PRO A 137 6.86 -12.02 11.80
C PRO A 137 6.26 -10.78 11.13
N TYR A 138 6.37 -10.69 9.81
CA TYR A 138 5.80 -9.59 9.02
C TYR A 138 4.27 -9.56 9.06
N ILE A 139 3.62 -10.69 8.73
CA ILE A 139 2.15 -10.81 8.73
C ILE A 139 1.61 -10.57 10.13
N LYS A 140 2.26 -11.16 11.15
CA LYS A 140 1.91 -11.00 12.56
C LYS A 140 1.97 -9.52 13.00
N ALA A 141 3.07 -8.83 12.66
CA ALA A 141 3.23 -7.43 13.05
C ALA A 141 2.17 -6.55 12.38
N ARG A 142 1.78 -6.83 11.13
CA ARG A 142 0.70 -6.11 10.46
C ARG A 142 -0.65 -6.35 11.14
N GLY A 143 -0.99 -7.61 11.45
CA GLY A 143 -2.23 -7.94 12.18
C GLY A 143 -2.29 -7.26 13.55
N ARG A 144 -1.21 -7.31 14.33
CA ARG A 144 -1.09 -6.59 15.62
C ARG A 144 -1.18 -5.08 15.44
N GLY A 145 -0.59 -4.55 14.36
CA GLY A 145 -0.69 -3.13 14.01
C GLY A 145 -2.12 -2.68 13.80
N GLU A 146 -2.94 -3.47 13.12
CA GLU A 146 -4.37 -3.18 12.99
C GLU A 146 -5.11 -3.19 14.33
N GLU A 147 -4.83 -4.16 15.20
CA GLU A 147 -5.45 -4.27 16.53
C GLU A 147 -5.13 -3.05 17.39
N VAL A 148 -3.86 -2.63 17.46
CA VAL A 148 -3.46 -1.49 18.27
C VAL A 148 -3.98 -0.16 17.70
N VAL A 149 -4.07 -0.02 16.38
CA VAL A 149 -4.67 1.15 15.74
C VAL A 149 -6.15 1.26 16.06
N ARG A 150 -6.93 0.17 15.94
CA ARG A 150 -8.36 0.18 16.30
C ARG A 150 -8.59 0.49 17.78
N LYS A 151 -7.70 0.01 18.64
CA LYS A 151 -7.76 0.31 20.08
C LYS A 151 -7.48 1.80 20.36
N ALA A 152 -6.52 2.39 19.65
CA ALA A 152 -6.12 3.78 19.82
C ALA A 152 -7.07 4.78 19.15
N PHE A 153 -7.65 4.40 18.01
CA PHE A 153 -8.58 5.21 17.21
C PHE A 153 -9.73 4.33 16.70
N SER A 154 -10.81 4.24 17.45
CA SER A 154 -11.90 3.27 17.23
C SER A 154 -12.57 3.38 15.85
N GLY A 155 -12.65 4.59 15.28
CA GLY A 155 -13.18 4.86 13.93
C GLY A 155 -12.14 4.73 12.81
N ALA A 156 -10.98 4.13 13.04
CA ALA A 156 -9.95 3.99 12.03
C ALA A 156 -10.39 3.07 10.89
N PHE A 157 -10.25 3.53 9.66
CA PHE A 157 -10.36 2.67 8.49
C PHE A 157 -9.09 1.84 8.32
N VAL A 158 -9.24 0.55 8.11
CA VAL A 158 -8.15 -0.36 7.75
C VAL A 158 -8.34 -0.79 6.31
N VAL A 159 -7.38 -0.44 5.47
CA VAL A 159 -7.34 -0.83 4.06
C VAL A 159 -6.30 -1.94 3.88
N ARG A 160 -6.73 -3.08 3.38
CA ARG A 160 -5.91 -4.26 3.08
C ARG A 160 -5.82 -4.45 1.57
N PRO A 161 -4.88 -3.82 0.88
CA PRO A 161 -4.69 -4.09 -0.54
C PRO A 161 -4.10 -5.50 -0.74
N ALA A 162 -4.46 -6.13 -1.86
CA ALA A 162 -3.74 -7.26 -2.43
C ALA A 162 -2.37 -6.78 -2.95
N VAL A 163 -1.62 -7.67 -3.61
CA VAL A 163 -0.37 -7.28 -4.25
C VAL A 163 -0.62 -6.14 -5.24
N MET A 164 -0.06 -4.98 -4.91
CA MET A 164 -0.24 -3.76 -5.72
C MET A 164 0.68 -3.78 -6.92
N THR A 165 0.12 -3.43 -8.07
CA THR A 165 0.84 -3.36 -9.36
C THR A 165 0.75 -1.97 -9.96
N GLY A 166 1.75 -1.62 -10.75
CA GLY A 166 1.83 -0.34 -11.45
C GLY A 166 3.06 -0.28 -12.35
N PRO A 167 3.19 0.73 -13.20
CA PRO A 167 4.28 0.81 -14.16
C PRO A 167 5.68 0.95 -13.53
N ASP A 168 5.74 1.29 -12.27
CA ASP A 168 6.97 1.50 -11.48
C ASP A 168 6.99 0.65 -10.18
N ASP A 169 6.18 -0.40 -10.10
CA ASP A 169 6.25 -1.38 -9.00
C ASP A 169 7.45 -2.34 -9.17
N ALA A 170 7.89 -2.91 -8.05
CA ALA A 170 9.01 -3.85 -8.08
C ALA A 170 8.57 -5.30 -8.42
N PHE A 171 7.31 -5.66 -8.21
CA PHE A 171 6.82 -7.03 -8.39
C PHE A 171 6.54 -7.35 -9.86
N LEU A 172 5.55 -6.68 -10.46
CA LEU A 172 5.12 -6.98 -11.84
C LEU A 172 6.19 -6.60 -12.87
N THR A 173 6.88 -5.47 -12.68
CA THR A 173 7.97 -5.04 -13.57
C THR A 173 9.12 -6.05 -13.58
N THR A 174 9.46 -6.63 -12.40
CA THR A 174 10.46 -7.69 -12.31
C THR A 174 9.99 -8.97 -13.01
N LEU A 175 8.73 -9.39 -12.81
CA LEU A 175 8.18 -10.57 -13.47
C LEU A 175 8.17 -10.40 -15.00
N VAL A 176 7.71 -9.26 -15.51
CA VAL A 176 7.74 -8.93 -16.94
C VAL A 176 9.16 -9.03 -17.51
N ARG A 177 10.14 -8.47 -16.80
CA ARG A 177 11.54 -8.52 -17.20
C ARG A 177 12.08 -9.97 -17.22
N LEU A 178 11.83 -10.73 -16.15
CA LEU A 178 12.34 -12.10 -16.02
C LEU A 178 11.70 -13.07 -17.03
N VAL A 179 10.39 -12.95 -17.26
CA VAL A 179 9.67 -13.75 -18.26
C VAL A 179 10.23 -13.53 -19.67
N ARG A 180 10.68 -12.32 -19.99
CA ARG A 180 11.33 -12.02 -21.28
C ARG A 180 12.74 -12.54 -21.40
N LEU A 181 13.50 -12.52 -20.30
CA LEU A 181 14.92 -12.84 -20.32
C LEU A 181 15.18 -14.33 -20.16
N LEU A 182 14.32 -15.05 -19.47
CA LEU A 182 14.54 -16.44 -19.09
C LEU A 182 13.74 -17.40 -19.95
N PRO A 183 14.38 -18.34 -20.68
CA PRO A 183 13.67 -19.39 -21.40
C PRO A 183 13.03 -20.40 -20.43
N VAL A 184 13.56 -20.50 -19.21
CA VAL A 184 13.03 -21.35 -18.12
C VAL A 184 12.90 -20.51 -16.87
N TYR A 185 11.71 -20.51 -16.26
CA TYR A 185 11.41 -19.76 -15.05
C TYR A 185 11.05 -20.72 -13.90
N PRO A 186 11.77 -20.64 -12.75
CA PRO A 186 11.46 -21.46 -11.59
C PRO A 186 10.28 -20.87 -10.82
N LEU A 187 9.25 -21.67 -10.59
CA LEU A 187 8.07 -21.30 -9.81
C LEU A 187 8.33 -21.38 -8.30
N PHE A 188 7.65 -20.58 -7.52
CA PHE A 188 7.51 -20.82 -6.09
C PHE A 188 6.56 -22.01 -5.87
N GLY A 189 7.08 -23.12 -5.29
CA GLY A 189 6.34 -24.37 -5.19
C GLY A 189 5.96 -24.92 -6.56
N ASP A 190 4.71 -25.25 -6.73
CA ASP A 190 4.09 -25.67 -8.01
C ASP A 190 3.44 -24.49 -8.76
N GLY A 191 3.45 -23.30 -8.15
CA GLY A 191 2.82 -22.11 -8.70
C GLY A 191 1.32 -22.01 -8.44
N SER A 192 0.78 -22.76 -7.49
CA SER A 192 -0.67 -22.77 -7.15
C SER A 192 -1.12 -21.62 -6.26
N THR A 193 -0.19 -20.89 -5.62
CA THR A 193 -0.51 -19.71 -4.79
C THR A 193 -1.37 -18.72 -5.56
N ARG A 194 -2.50 -18.32 -4.99
CA ARG A 194 -3.45 -17.41 -5.63
C ARG A 194 -3.14 -15.95 -5.31
N LEU A 195 -3.15 -15.14 -6.34
CA LEU A 195 -2.90 -13.70 -6.26
C LEU A 195 -4.06 -12.96 -6.94
N GLN A 196 -4.43 -11.80 -6.39
CA GLN A 196 -5.44 -10.91 -6.96
C GLN A 196 -4.85 -9.51 -7.17
N PRO A 197 -3.93 -9.34 -8.14
CA PRO A 197 -3.19 -8.10 -8.34
C PRO A 197 -4.12 -6.90 -8.50
N VAL A 198 -3.88 -5.83 -7.74
CA VAL A 198 -4.67 -4.60 -7.79
C VAL A 198 -3.82 -3.44 -8.32
N TYR A 199 -4.40 -2.62 -9.18
CA TYR A 199 -3.74 -1.42 -9.66
C TYR A 199 -3.60 -0.38 -8.53
N VAL A 200 -2.41 0.13 -8.34
CA VAL A 200 -2.09 1.00 -7.20
C VAL A 200 -2.86 2.33 -7.22
N GLU A 201 -3.23 2.85 -8.42
CA GLU A 201 -4.05 4.05 -8.50
C GLU A 201 -5.50 3.80 -8.02
N ASP A 202 -6.04 2.60 -8.24
CA ASP A 202 -7.36 2.23 -7.73
C ASP A 202 -7.35 2.15 -6.19
N VAL A 203 -6.25 1.66 -5.61
CA VAL A 203 -6.06 1.67 -4.16
C VAL A 203 -5.99 3.09 -3.61
N ALA A 204 -5.24 3.97 -4.28
CA ALA A 204 -5.13 5.38 -3.90
C ALA A 204 -6.47 6.11 -4.03
N GLU A 205 -7.22 5.83 -5.09
CA GLU A 205 -8.58 6.34 -5.30
C GLU A 205 -9.52 5.86 -4.18
N GLY A 206 -9.45 4.58 -3.82
CA GLY A 206 -10.24 4.02 -2.72
C GLY A 206 -9.96 4.71 -1.39
N VAL A 207 -8.70 4.96 -1.06
CA VAL A 207 -8.33 5.70 0.15
C VAL A 207 -8.87 7.14 0.12
N ALA A 208 -8.78 7.82 -1.02
CA ALA A 208 -9.29 9.19 -1.16
C ALA A 208 -10.82 9.23 -0.98
N ARG A 209 -11.56 8.26 -1.54
CA ARG A 209 -13.03 8.15 -1.35
C ARG A 209 -13.44 7.80 0.07
N LEU A 210 -12.62 7.06 0.81
CA LEU A 210 -12.86 6.84 2.25
C LEU A 210 -12.74 8.15 3.03
N ILE A 211 -11.80 9.02 2.68
CA ILE A 211 -11.64 10.34 3.31
C ILE A 211 -12.80 11.26 2.93
N ASP A 212 -13.23 11.29 1.67
CA ASP A 212 -14.36 12.11 1.22
C ASP A 212 -15.69 11.69 1.86
N GLY A 213 -15.91 10.39 2.02
CA GLY A 213 -17.16 9.82 2.51
C GLY A 213 -17.39 9.99 4.02
N GLY A 214 -16.43 10.54 4.77
CA GLY A 214 -16.54 10.70 6.22
C GLY A 214 -16.41 9.39 7.01
N SER A 215 -16.63 9.47 8.34
CA SER A 215 -16.51 8.34 9.28
C SER A 215 -17.75 7.45 9.38
N ASP A 216 -18.89 7.87 8.82
CA ASP A 216 -20.18 7.19 8.97
C ASP A 216 -20.36 6.06 7.95
N ARG A 217 -19.58 5.00 8.12
CA ARG A 217 -19.69 3.77 7.31
C ARG A 217 -19.88 2.56 8.22
N ASP A 218 -20.68 1.60 7.76
CA ASP A 218 -20.99 0.38 8.50
C ASP A 218 -19.74 -0.51 8.69
N SER A 219 -18.80 -0.45 7.76
CA SER A 219 -17.53 -1.19 7.86
C SER A 219 -16.34 -0.24 7.90
N HIS A 220 -15.40 -0.59 8.76
CA HIS A 220 -14.09 0.09 8.88
C HIS A 220 -12.92 -0.77 8.37
N THR A 221 -13.21 -1.90 7.71
CA THR A 221 -12.17 -2.74 7.10
C THR A 221 -12.53 -3.04 5.65
N PHE A 222 -11.59 -2.73 4.74
CA PHE A 222 -11.73 -2.91 3.31
C PHE A 222 -10.60 -3.79 2.77
N GLU A 223 -10.93 -4.72 1.88
CA GLU A 223 -9.94 -5.52 1.14
C GLU A 223 -9.99 -5.13 -0.34
N PHE A 224 -8.92 -4.54 -0.85
CA PHE A 224 -8.85 -4.05 -2.22
C PHE A 224 -8.09 -5.05 -3.11
N GLY A 225 -8.84 -5.74 -3.95
CA GLY A 225 -8.32 -6.68 -4.96
C GLY A 225 -8.61 -6.19 -6.37
N GLY A 226 -7.82 -6.69 -7.33
CA GLY A 226 -8.10 -6.49 -8.75
C GLY A 226 -9.28 -7.32 -9.24
N PRO A 227 -9.66 -7.20 -10.53
CA PRO A 227 -10.86 -7.84 -11.06
C PRO A 227 -10.71 -9.35 -11.28
N ARG A 228 -9.49 -9.87 -11.34
CA ARG A 228 -9.19 -11.29 -11.60
C ARG A 228 -8.29 -11.89 -10.53
N ILE A 229 -8.54 -13.16 -10.22
CA ILE A 229 -7.66 -13.99 -9.38
C ILE A 229 -6.88 -14.91 -10.32
N PHE A 230 -5.58 -15.02 -10.07
CA PHE A 230 -4.67 -15.89 -10.79
C PHE A 230 -3.95 -16.80 -9.79
N THR A 231 -3.66 -18.04 -10.19
CA THR A 231 -2.52 -18.73 -9.60
C THR A 231 -1.22 -18.04 -10.05
N TYR A 232 -0.15 -18.16 -9.30
CA TYR A 232 1.15 -17.61 -9.70
C TYR A 232 1.60 -18.10 -11.08
N ARG A 233 1.30 -19.36 -11.40
CA ARG A 233 1.53 -19.95 -12.72
C ARG A 233 0.74 -19.23 -13.82
N GLU A 234 -0.57 -19.06 -13.63
CA GLU A 234 -1.43 -18.36 -14.58
C GLU A 234 -1.01 -16.91 -14.78
N LEU A 235 -0.60 -16.22 -13.71
CA LEU A 235 -0.09 -14.85 -13.80
C LEU A 235 1.15 -14.77 -14.72
N LEU A 236 2.10 -15.69 -14.57
CA LEU A 236 3.29 -15.73 -15.44
C LEU A 236 2.96 -16.08 -16.88
N GLN A 237 1.99 -16.97 -17.11
CA GLN A 237 1.49 -17.29 -18.45
C GLN A 237 0.79 -16.09 -19.09
N GLU A 238 -0.01 -15.35 -18.32
CA GLU A 238 -0.66 -14.12 -18.77
C GLU A 238 0.36 -13.06 -19.14
N ILE A 239 1.39 -12.86 -18.30
CA ILE A 239 2.51 -11.94 -18.61
C ILE A 239 3.18 -12.37 -19.91
N ALA A 240 3.54 -13.66 -20.08
CA ALA A 240 4.20 -14.16 -21.27
C ALA A 240 3.37 -13.92 -22.54
N ARG A 241 2.03 -14.11 -22.44
CA ARG A 241 1.08 -13.84 -23.52
C ARG A 241 1.05 -12.36 -23.90
N GLN A 242 1.02 -11.45 -22.90
CA GLN A 242 0.94 -10.00 -23.13
C GLN A 242 2.23 -9.41 -23.73
N VAL A 243 3.38 -10.03 -23.46
CA VAL A 243 4.69 -9.58 -23.95
C VAL A 243 5.20 -10.39 -25.15
N ASP A 244 4.31 -11.19 -25.75
CA ASP A 244 4.56 -12.03 -26.94
C ASP A 244 5.82 -12.89 -26.79
N THR A 245 5.91 -13.65 -25.69
CA THR A 245 7.04 -14.55 -25.44
C THR A 245 6.55 -15.92 -24.92
N SER A 246 7.43 -16.91 -24.98
CA SER A 246 7.20 -18.22 -24.39
C SER A 246 8.23 -18.50 -23.30
N VAL A 247 7.76 -18.97 -22.15
CA VAL A 247 8.60 -19.33 -21.01
C VAL A 247 8.21 -20.70 -20.48
N ARG A 248 9.19 -21.57 -20.23
CA ARG A 248 8.95 -22.86 -19.59
C ARG A 248 8.92 -22.68 -18.08
N LEU A 249 7.76 -22.91 -17.47
CA LEU A 249 7.57 -22.81 -16.02
C LEU A 249 7.89 -24.15 -15.36
N VAL A 250 8.86 -24.15 -14.44
CA VAL A 250 9.36 -25.35 -13.76
C VAL A 250 9.09 -25.24 -12.25
N PRO A 251 8.35 -26.18 -11.63
CA PRO A 251 8.16 -26.21 -10.19
C PRO A 251 9.48 -26.29 -9.43
N MET A 252 9.62 -25.48 -8.36
CA MET A 252 10.78 -25.55 -7.47
C MET A 252 10.29 -25.53 -6.01
N PRO A 253 10.66 -26.54 -5.20
CA PRO A 253 10.22 -26.62 -3.81
C PRO A 253 10.57 -25.38 -2.99
N PHE A 254 9.69 -24.97 -2.08
CA PHE A 254 9.92 -23.83 -1.18
C PHE A 254 11.18 -23.97 -0.31
N ALA A 255 11.60 -25.22 0.00
CA ALA A 255 12.84 -25.46 0.73
C ALA A 255 14.07 -24.95 -0.04
N VAL A 256 14.09 -25.13 -1.37
CA VAL A 256 15.18 -24.63 -2.23
C VAL A 256 15.15 -23.10 -2.25
N TRP A 257 13.96 -22.49 -2.41
CA TRP A 257 13.81 -21.04 -2.36
C TRP A 257 14.26 -20.45 -1.03
N LYS A 258 13.93 -21.10 0.10
CA LYS A 258 14.39 -20.67 1.44
C LYS A 258 15.91 -20.72 1.57
N ALA A 259 16.56 -21.77 1.03
CA ALA A 259 18.02 -21.87 1.05
C ALA A 259 18.66 -20.77 0.18
N LEU A 260 18.13 -20.52 -1.01
CA LEU A 260 18.61 -19.47 -1.91
C LEU A 260 18.43 -18.08 -1.28
N ALA A 261 17.27 -17.81 -0.67
CA ALA A 261 17.01 -16.55 0.01
C ALA A 261 17.94 -16.34 1.20
N ALA A 262 18.18 -17.38 2.01
CA ALA A 262 19.14 -17.31 3.13
C ALA A 262 20.57 -16.99 2.67
N ALA A 263 21.00 -17.57 1.54
CA ALA A 263 22.29 -17.24 0.94
C ALA A 263 22.32 -15.82 0.36
N ALA A 264 21.23 -15.37 -0.26
CA ALA A 264 21.12 -14.03 -0.83
C ALA A 264 21.13 -12.93 0.23
N GLU A 265 20.52 -13.16 1.41
CA GLU A 265 20.46 -12.20 2.52
C GLU A 265 21.82 -11.81 3.11
N ILE A 266 22.90 -12.55 2.79
CA ILE A 266 24.27 -12.19 3.16
C ILE A 266 24.73 -10.94 2.39
N LEU A 267 24.13 -10.68 1.21
CA LEU A 267 24.50 -9.56 0.35
C LEU A 267 23.64 -8.32 0.68
N PRO A 268 24.22 -7.12 0.73
CA PRO A 268 23.44 -5.90 0.89
C PRO A 268 22.50 -5.72 -0.32
N GLY A 269 21.23 -5.44 -0.04
CA GLY A 269 20.20 -5.30 -1.09
C GLY A 269 19.77 -6.62 -1.72
N ALA A 270 19.74 -7.70 -0.94
CA ALA A 270 19.35 -9.04 -1.38
C ALA A 270 18.16 -9.02 -2.35
N PRO A 271 18.28 -9.64 -3.54
CA PRO A 271 17.20 -9.63 -4.55
C PRO A 271 16.01 -10.50 -4.15
N LEU A 272 16.18 -11.37 -3.18
CA LEU A 272 15.16 -12.25 -2.60
C LEU A 272 15.43 -12.44 -1.11
N THR A 273 14.38 -12.32 -0.29
CA THR A 273 14.46 -12.54 1.16
C THR A 273 13.60 -13.72 1.59
N ARG A 274 13.93 -14.34 2.73
CA ARG A 274 13.12 -15.41 3.31
C ARG A 274 11.68 -14.97 3.59
N ASN A 275 11.50 -13.71 3.99
CA ASN A 275 10.16 -13.14 4.17
C ASN A 275 9.36 -13.10 2.86
N GLN A 276 9.98 -12.71 1.76
CA GLN A 276 9.34 -12.72 0.44
C GLN A 276 8.95 -14.14 -0.01
N VAL A 277 9.82 -15.14 0.25
CA VAL A 277 9.52 -16.55 -0.03
C VAL A 277 8.34 -17.04 0.82
N GLU A 278 8.27 -16.62 2.08
CA GLU A 278 7.15 -16.99 2.96
C GLU A 278 5.83 -16.39 2.50
N LEU A 279 5.84 -15.12 2.06
CA LEU A 279 4.66 -14.46 1.50
C LEU A 279 4.13 -15.14 0.24
N MET A 280 5.00 -15.79 -0.55
CA MET A 280 4.59 -16.57 -1.73
C MET A 280 3.99 -17.95 -1.40
N ARG A 281 3.84 -18.31 -0.13
CA ARG A 281 3.15 -19.53 0.31
C ARG A 281 1.69 -19.30 0.64
N GLU A 282 1.32 -18.07 0.88
CA GLU A 282 -0.01 -17.68 1.32
C GLU A 282 -0.77 -17.01 0.17
N ASP A 283 -2.04 -17.37 0.03
CA ASP A 283 -2.92 -16.72 -0.94
C ASP A 283 -3.08 -15.22 -0.61
N ASN A 284 -3.00 -14.41 -1.64
CA ASN A 284 -3.17 -12.97 -1.55
C ASN A 284 -4.41 -12.54 -2.35
N VAL A 285 -5.57 -12.93 -1.84
CA VAL A 285 -6.89 -12.71 -2.45
C VAL A 285 -7.87 -12.14 -1.43
N THR A 286 -8.83 -11.35 -1.86
CA THR A 286 -9.88 -10.80 -1.00
C THR A 286 -10.77 -11.90 -0.47
N ARG A 287 -11.25 -11.76 0.75
CA ARG A 287 -12.19 -12.70 1.36
C ARG A 287 -13.61 -12.40 0.90
N THR A 288 -14.41 -13.45 0.68
CA THR A 288 -15.82 -13.31 0.34
C THR A 288 -16.58 -12.53 1.42
N GLY A 289 -17.39 -11.57 1.00
CA GLY A 289 -18.20 -10.73 1.90
C GLY A 289 -17.47 -9.56 2.56
N MET A 290 -16.17 -9.37 2.26
CA MET A 290 -15.47 -8.13 2.67
C MET A 290 -15.80 -7.00 1.71
N GLN A 291 -15.95 -5.79 2.25
CA GLN A 291 -16.09 -4.58 1.44
C GLN A 291 -14.79 -4.31 0.68
N GLY A 292 -14.90 -3.84 -0.56
CA GLY A 292 -13.78 -3.62 -1.46
C GLY A 292 -13.91 -2.34 -2.28
N LEU A 293 -13.31 -2.34 -3.47
CA LEU A 293 -13.37 -1.19 -4.38
C LEU A 293 -14.77 -0.97 -4.96
N GLY A 294 -15.55 -2.05 -5.15
CA GLY A 294 -16.92 -1.97 -5.67
C GLY A 294 -17.85 -1.15 -4.79
N GLU A 295 -17.77 -1.30 -3.46
CA GLU A 295 -18.57 -0.55 -2.49
C GLU A 295 -18.17 0.94 -2.41
N LEU A 296 -17.06 1.28 -3.05
CA LEU A 296 -16.60 2.66 -3.25
C LEU A 296 -16.84 3.15 -4.68
N ASP A 297 -17.69 2.46 -5.48
CA ASP A 297 -17.97 2.77 -6.89
C ASP A 297 -16.71 2.82 -7.78
N ILE A 298 -15.68 2.03 -7.45
CA ILE A 298 -14.44 1.94 -8.22
C ILE A 298 -14.45 0.62 -8.98
N LYS A 299 -14.39 0.72 -10.31
CA LYS A 299 -14.16 -0.45 -11.18
C LYS A 299 -12.65 -0.69 -11.29
N PRO A 300 -12.12 -1.77 -10.71
CA PRO A 300 -10.69 -2.02 -10.72
C PRO A 300 -10.13 -2.20 -12.12
N MET A 301 -8.95 -1.63 -12.37
CA MET A 301 -8.22 -1.80 -13.62
C MET A 301 -7.68 -3.22 -13.74
N ASP A 302 -7.81 -3.79 -14.94
CA ASP A 302 -7.28 -5.12 -15.22
C ASP A 302 -5.76 -5.10 -15.40
N ILE A 303 -5.09 -6.16 -14.92
CA ILE A 303 -3.63 -6.31 -14.97
C ILE A 303 -3.07 -6.23 -16.39
N ASP A 304 -3.84 -6.64 -17.40
CA ASP A 304 -3.43 -6.55 -18.80
C ASP A 304 -3.13 -5.10 -19.22
N GLN A 305 -3.90 -4.15 -18.70
CA GLN A 305 -3.66 -2.73 -18.95
C GLN A 305 -2.40 -2.24 -18.26
N VAL A 306 -2.13 -2.73 -17.04
CA VAL A 306 -0.91 -2.39 -16.29
C VAL A 306 0.33 -2.94 -16.99
N ILE A 307 0.28 -4.19 -17.49
CA ILE A 307 1.38 -4.80 -18.27
C ILE A 307 1.66 -3.95 -19.52
N ARG A 308 0.62 -3.53 -20.25
CA ARG A 308 0.80 -2.63 -21.42
C ARG A 308 1.41 -1.27 -21.05
N MET A 309 1.12 -0.72 -19.86
CA MET A 309 1.77 0.51 -19.38
C MET A 309 3.27 0.31 -19.14
N ILE A 310 3.65 -0.84 -18.54
CA ILE A 310 5.07 -1.21 -18.32
C ILE A 310 5.81 -1.31 -19.65
N GLU A 311 5.16 -1.90 -20.66
CA GLU A 311 5.74 -2.07 -21.98
C GLU A 311 5.99 -0.75 -22.73
N ARG A 312 5.13 0.23 -22.55
CA ARG A 312 5.26 1.55 -23.20
C ARG A 312 6.35 2.44 -22.59
N GLN A 313 6.87 2.09 -21.43
CA GLN A 313 7.94 2.86 -20.75
C GLN A 313 9.36 2.41 -21.16
N LYS A 314 9.47 1.36 -21.99
CA LYS A 314 10.73 0.86 -22.55
C LYS A 314 11.03 1.49 -23.90
#